data_1d53f106ff217f31c85d7b9cf19e91ac
#
_entry.id   1d53f106ff217f31c85d7b9cf19e91ac
#
_cell.length_a   1.000
_cell.length_b   1.000
_cell.length_c   1.000
_cell.angle_alpha   90.00
_cell.angle_beta   90.00
_cell.angle_gamma   90.00
#
_symmetry.space_group_name_H-M   'P 1'
#
loop_
_entity.id
_entity.type
_entity.pdbx_description
1 polymer ?
#
loop_
_entity_poly.entity_id
_entity_poly.type
_entity_poly.pdbx_seq_one_letter_code
_entity_poly.pdbx_strand_id
1 'polypeptide(L)'
;MKRRYAFGVVPNYCTTGDLITFERRTLAVLVCTMIDWDDVRYFLAVARAGSVRAAAERLGVNHATVLRRIAHLEERLGTQMFEKLPSGYRVTVAGEEVRELAEQMEASSHQLETRVLGRDQSVRGLLRVTLPSPLAGYLLMPDFAEFALLHPDIEMDVSSSGALANLTNREADVAIRVVYDRKTLPLNLHGLKGAEVFGGFYISADRLAAWQTGGPEPRWIAISGHGVPAWTSEGESRVTGTPFRTTDFEAQVAAVRQGIGITTLPCFVGDADPLLVRVPDTNLHLYGAVWLLTQGEARKTKRVRLFTEFVSRRLAAYAPRLAGLSIERE
;
A
#
# COMPACT_ATOMS: atom_id res chain seq x y z
N MET A 1 -15.42 35.95 40.91
CA MET A 1 -16.56 35.00 41.08
C MET A 1 -16.01 33.58 41.03
N LYS A 2 -15.72 33.00 42.20
CA LYS A 2 -15.11 31.67 42.36
C LYS A 2 -16.21 30.62 42.49
N ARG A 3 -16.31 29.66 41.57
CA ARG A 3 -17.14 28.48 41.74
C ARG A 3 -16.30 27.35 42.35
N ARG A 4 -16.68 26.99 43.59
CA ARG A 4 -16.18 25.82 44.31
C ARG A 4 -16.86 24.57 43.78
N TYR A 5 -16.11 23.54 43.43
CA TYR A 5 -16.63 22.20 43.25
C TYR A 5 -16.60 21.49 44.60
N ALA A 6 -17.76 20.95 44.99
CA ALA A 6 -17.92 20.18 46.22
C ALA A 6 -17.40 18.75 45.98
N PHE A 7 -16.48 18.30 46.84
CA PHE A 7 -16.08 16.91 46.96
C PHE A 7 -17.16 16.15 47.72
N GLY A 8 -17.71 15.11 47.11
CA GLY A 8 -18.61 14.17 47.76
C GLY A 8 -17.87 13.27 48.76
N VAL A 9 -18.50 13.06 49.87
CA VAL A 9 -18.05 12.34 51.05
C VAL A 9 -17.86 10.85 50.70
N VAL A 10 -16.66 10.31 50.93
CA VAL A 10 -16.36 8.87 50.90
C VAL A 10 -16.67 8.29 52.28
N PRO A 11 -17.46 7.20 52.41
CA PRO A 11 -17.72 6.60 53.73
C PRO A 11 -16.47 5.88 54.24
N ASN A 12 -16.10 6.17 55.46
CA ASN A 12 -15.08 5.48 56.27
C ASN A 12 -15.52 4.04 56.58
N TYR A 13 -14.94 3.05 55.90
CA TYR A 13 -14.80 1.69 56.43
C TYR A 13 -13.48 1.12 55.94
N CYS A 14 -12.48 1.17 56.76
CA CYS A 14 -11.26 0.42 56.56
C CYS A 14 -10.70 -0.04 57.92
N THR A 15 -10.89 -1.30 58.25
CA THR A 15 -10.12 -1.98 59.29
C THR A 15 -8.88 -2.58 58.67
N THR A 16 -7.74 -2.52 59.40
CA THR A 16 -6.37 -2.77 58.95
C THR A 16 -6.05 -4.17 58.42
N GLY A 17 -7.06 -5.03 58.21
CA GLY A 17 -6.88 -6.39 57.62
C GLY A 17 -7.16 -6.52 56.13
N ASP A 18 -7.90 -5.59 55.56
CA ASP A 18 -8.43 -5.77 54.19
C ASP A 18 -7.59 -5.10 53.09
N LEU A 19 -6.63 -4.23 53.45
CA LEU A 19 -5.80 -3.51 52.49
C LEU A 19 -4.87 -4.43 51.67
N ILE A 20 -4.30 -5.44 52.31
CA ILE A 20 -3.37 -6.37 51.60
C ILE A 20 -4.09 -7.27 50.60
N THR A 21 -5.34 -7.63 50.90
CA THR A 21 -6.17 -8.46 50.00
C THR A 21 -6.76 -7.64 48.85
N PHE A 22 -7.05 -6.35 49.03
CA PHE A 22 -7.56 -5.48 47.99
C PHE A 22 -6.48 -5.10 46.97
N GLU A 23 -5.26 -4.76 47.40
CA GLU A 23 -4.13 -4.52 46.48
C GLU A 23 -3.77 -5.73 45.66
N ARG A 24 -3.75 -6.95 46.25
CA ARG A 24 -3.49 -8.18 45.49
C ARG A 24 -4.58 -8.51 44.48
N ARG A 25 -5.85 -8.27 44.77
CA ARG A 25 -6.94 -8.47 43.81
C ARG A 25 -6.91 -7.41 42.71
N THR A 26 -6.63 -6.16 43.01
CA THR A 26 -6.55 -5.08 42.01
C THR A 26 -5.32 -5.28 41.11
N LEU A 27 -4.17 -5.69 41.65
CA LEU A 27 -3.00 -6.03 40.86
C LEU A 27 -3.22 -7.31 40.01
N ALA A 28 -3.89 -8.33 40.57
CA ALA A 28 -4.23 -9.54 39.84
C ALA A 28 -5.22 -9.27 38.70
N VAL A 29 -6.21 -8.38 38.90
CA VAL A 29 -7.16 -7.95 37.87
C VAL A 29 -6.45 -7.11 36.79
N LEU A 30 -5.53 -6.21 37.17
CA LEU A 30 -4.72 -5.43 36.22
C LEU A 30 -3.77 -6.32 35.40
N VAL A 31 -3.18 -7.34 35.99
CA VAL A 31 -2.31 -8.28 35.28
C VAL A 31 -3.13 -9.23 34.39
N CYS A 32 -4.38 -9.59 34.78
CA CYS A 32 -5.26 -10.44 33.98
C CYS A 32 -5.88 -9.74 32.75
N THR A 33 -5.88 -8.40 32.68
CA THR A 33 -6.50 -7.66 31.56
C THR A 33 -5.51 -7.18 30.51
N MET A 34 -4.20 -7.41 30.67
CA MET A 34 -3.24 -7.04 29.65
C MET A 34 -3.33 -7.97 28.44
N ILE A 35 -3.66 -7.42 27.29
CA ILE A 35 -3.62 -8.12 26.00
C ILE A 35 -2.18 -8.51 25.70
N ASP A 36 -1.94 -9.78 25.41
CA ASP A 36 -0.63 -10.27 24.98
C ASP A 36 -0.44 -9.94 23.48
N TRP A 37 0.66 -9.27 23.17
CA TRP A 37 1.01 -8.94 21.77
C TRP A 37 1.11 -10.20 20.89
N ASP A 38 1.58 -11.31 21.45
CA ASP A 38 1.62 -12.56 20.71
C ASP A 38 0.22 -13.01 20.28
N ASP A 39 -0.79 -12.93 21.16
CA ASP A 39 -2.17 -13.29 20.80
C ASP A 39 -2.71 -12.43 19.66
N VAL A 40 -2.38 -11.13 19.65
CA VAL A 40 -2.73 -10.18 18.59
C VAL A 40 -2.07 -10.56 17.26
N ARG A 41 -0.81 -10.98 17.26
CA ARG A 41 -0.11 -11.46 16.05
C ARG A 41 -0.78 -12.67 15.43
N TYR A 42 -1.24 -13.62 16.24
CA TYR A 42 -1.96 -14.79 15.77
C TYR A 42 -3.31 -14.42 15.17
N PHE A 43 -4.01 -13.48 15.79
CA PHE A 43 -5.25 -12.92 15.26
C PHE A 43 -5.03 -12.30 13.87
N LEU A 44 -4.06 -11.40 13.72
CA LEU A 44 -3.72 -10.78 12.44
C LEU A 44 -3.35 -11.80 11.36
N ALA A 45 -2.60 -12.83 11.73
CA ALA A 45 -2.21 -13.89 10.79
C ALA A 45 -3.43 -14.64 10.24
N VAL A 46 -4.43 -14.93 11.06
CA VAL A 46 -5.66 -15.62 10.63
C VAL A 46 -6.58 -14.67 9.88
N ALA A 47 -6.71 -13.41 10.30
CA ALA A 47 -7.51 -12.40 9.61
C ALA A 47 -7.03 -12.19 8.16
N ARG A 48 -5.71 -12.17 7.96
CA ARG A 48 -5.09 -12.01 6.63
C ARG A 48 -5.12 -13.30 5.78
N ALA A 49 -5.00 -14.46 6.42
CA ALA A 49 -4.96 -15.74 5.71
C ALA A 49 -6.35 -16.33 5.41
N GLY A 50 -7.40 -15.90 6.12
CA GLY A 50 -8.74 -16.47 6.06
C GLY A 50 -8.82 -17.92 6.55
N SER A 51 -7.72 -18.49 7.04
CA SER A 51 -7.59 -19.90 7.41
C SER A 51 -6.55 -20.06 8.51
N VAL A 52 -6.92 -20.82 9.56
CA VAL A 52 -6.02 -21.15 10.68
C VAL A 52 -4.83 -21.98 10.19
N ARG A 53 -5.04 -22.86 9.21
CA ARG A 53 -3.98 -23.69 8.65
C ARG A 53 -2.93 -22.84 7.92
N ALA A 54 -3.36 -21.95 7.03
CA ALA A 54 -2.46 -21.05 6.31
C ALA A 54 -1.74 -20.09 7.27
N ALA A 55 -2.42 -19.62 8.32
CA ALA A 55 -1.78 -18.80 9.35
C ALA A 55 -0.71 -19.58 10.13
N ALA A 56 -0.98 -20.86 10.48
CA ALA A 56 -0.03 -21.71 11.16
C ALA A 56 1.23 -21.97 10.32
N GLU A 57 1.06 -22.24 9.03
CA GLU A 57 2.17 -22.40 8.08
C GLU A 57 3.02 -21.11 7.98
N ARG A 58 2.40 -19.94 7.87
CA ARG A 58 3.11 -18.65 7.83
C ARG A 58 3.86 -18.31 9.11
N LEU A 59 3.30 -18.71 10.27
CA LEU A 59 3.91 -18.45 11.57
C LEU A 59 4.91 -19.53 12.01
N GLY A 60 5.04 -20.63 11.25
CA GLY A 60 5.92 -21.75 11.58
C GLY A 60 5.51 -22.49 12.85
N VAL A 61 4.19 -22.55 13.15
CA VAL A 61 3.66 -23.14 14.38
C VAL A 61 2.62 -24.22 14.10
N ASN A 62 2.24 -24.97 15.15
CA ASN A 62 1.16 -25.95 15.05
C ASN A 62 -0.23 -25.23 14.99
N HIS A 63 -1.14 -25.77 14.21
CA HIS A 63 -2.54 -25.36 14.10
C HIS A 63 -3.25 -25.21 15.47
N ALA A 64 -3.03 -26.16 16.40
CA ALA A 64 -3.59 -26.09 17.75
C ALA A 64 -3.08 -24.87 18.54
N THR A 65 -1.84 -24.44 18.31
CA THR A 65 -1.29 -23.23 18.92
C THR A 65 -2.02 -21.99 18.46
N VAL A 66 -2.29 -21.87 17.17
CA VAL A 66 -3.05 -20.74 16.61
C VAL A 66 -4.44 -20.65 17.22
N LEU A 67 -5.17 -21.78 17.26
CA LEU A 67 -6.52 -21.83 17.85
C LEU A 67 -6.52 -21.45 19.33
N ARG A 68 -5.56 -21.95 20.11
CA ARG A 68 -5.45 -21.61 21.53
C ARG A 68 -5.19 -20.12 21.76
N ARG A 69 -4.33 -19.50 20.95
CA ARG A 69 -3.99 -18.08 21.05
C ARG A 69 -5.17 -17.20 20.69
N ILE A 70 -5.93 -17.56 19.65
CA ILE A 70 -7.16 -16.84 19.29
C ILE A 70 -8.19 -16.97 20.39
N ALA A 71 -8.47 -18.20 20.89
CA ALA A 71 -9.42 -18.40 21.97
C ALA A 71 -9.06 -17.59 23.23
N HIS A 72 -7.78 -17.51 23.57
CA HIS A 72 -7.30 -16.71 24.69
C HIS A 72 -7.51 -15.20 24.48
N LEU A 73 -7.34 -14.69 23.25
CA LEU A 73 -7.63 -13.30 22.92
C LEU A 73 -9.15 -13.03 23.03
N GLU A 74 -9.99 -13.90 22.45
CA GLU A 74 -11.44 -13.77 22.47
C GLU A 74 -12.00 -13.83 23.91
N GLU A 75 -11.47 -14.74 24.75
CA GLU A 75 -11.82 -14.83 26.16
C GLU A 75 -11.48 -13.54 26.93
N ARG A 76 -10.30 -12.97 26.69
CA ARG A 76 -9.85 -11.71 27.32
C ARG A 76 -10.68 -10.50 26.90
N LEU A 77 -11.03 -10.42 25.61
CA LEU A 77 -11.83 -9.34 25.07
C LEU A 77 -13.34 -9.54 25.28
N GLY A 78 -13.75 -10.72 25.72
CA GLY A 78 -15.16 -11.07 25.96
C GLY A 78 -16.01 -11.09 24.71
N THR A 79 -15.40 -11.21 23.51
CA THR A 79 -16.11 -11.20 22.23
C THR A 79 -15.40 -12.08 21.21
N GLN A 80 -16.17 -12.65 20.28
CA GLN A 80 -15.62 -13.46 19.19
C GLN A 80 -15.10 -12.57 18.06
N MET A 81 -13.86 -12.82 17.64
CA MET A 81 -13.20 -12.11 16.55
C MET A 81 -13.45 -12.78 15.20
N PHE A 82 -13.76 -14.07 15.21
CA PHE A 82 -13.99 -14.85 14.00
C PHE A 82 -15.29 -15.62 14.03
N GLU A 83 -15.93 -15.67 12.87
CA GLU A 83 -17.00 -16.59 12.53
C GLU A 83 -16.43 -17.77 11.76
N LYS A 84 -16.71 -19.00 12.25
CA LYS A 84 -16.27 -20.22 11.59
C LYS A 84 -17.25 -20.61 10.51
N LEU A 85 -16.82 -20.62 9.26
CA LEU A 85 -17.58 -21.01 8.09
C LEU A 85 -17.02 -22.34 7.51
N PRO A 86 -17.81 -23.08 6.71
CA PRO A 86 -17.29 -24.24 5.98
C PRO A 86 -16.11 -23.90 5.07
N SER A 87 -16.04 -22.66 4.57
CA SER A 87 -14.96 -22.13 3.72
C SER A 87 -13.75 -21.61 4.49
N GLY A 88 -13.77 -21.55 5.82
CA GLY A 88 -12.68 -21.00 6.63
C GLY A 88 -13.14 -20.08 7.76
N TYR A 89 -12.34 -19.07 8.04
CA TYR A 89 -12.61 -18.10 9.12
C TYR A 89 -12.87 -16.71 8.52
N ARG A 90 -14.00 -16.11 8.91
CA ARG A 90 -14.36 -14.74 8.54
C ARG A 90 -14.27 -13.86 9.79
N VAL A 91 -13.68 -12.69 9.64
CA VAL A 91 -13.60 -11.69 10.73
C VAL A 91 -14.99 -11.15 11.02
N THR A 92 -15.37 -11.04 12.30
CA THR A 92 -16.62 -10.42 12.75
C THR A 92 -16.53 -8.89 12.71
N VAL A 93 -17.64 -8.18 12.94
CA VAL A 93 -17.63 -6.71 13.06
C VAL A 93 -16.70 -6.26 14.18
N ALA A 94 -16.78 -6.90 15.36
CA ALA A 94 -15.87 -6.62 16.48
C ALA A 94 -14.40 -6.97 16.12
N GLY A 95 -14.19 -8.04 15.36
CA GLY A 95 -12.89 -8.42 14.85
C GLY A 95 -12.29 -7.37 13.91
N GLU A 96 -13.11 -6.69 13.07
CA GLU A 96 -12.62 -5.62 12.21
C GLU A 96 -12.15 -4.39 13.00
N GLU A 97 -12.86 -4.00 14.06
CA GLU A 97 -12.44 -2.93 14.96
C GLU A 97 -11.11 -3.27 15.65
N VAL A 98 -10.97 -4.51 16.11
CA VAL A 98 -9.71 -5.00 16.71
C VAL A 98 -8.60 -5.08 15.66
N ARG A 99 -8.92 -5.41 14.41
CA ARG A 99 -7.93 -5.51 13.33
C ARG A 99 -7.24 -4.17 13.06
N GLU A 100 -7.99 -3.08 13.00
CA GLU A 100 -7.41 -1.74 12.81
C GLU A 100 -6.43 -1.37 13.93
N LEU A 101 -6.82 -1.63 15.19
CA LEU A 101 -5.95 -1.37 16.33
C LEU A 101 -4.74 -2.31 16.38
N ALA A 102 -4.95 -3.58 16.05
CA ALA A 102 -3.90 -4.59 15.99
C ALA A 102 -2.84 -4.26 14.92
N GLU A 103 -3.25 -3.77 13.77
CA GLU A 103 -2.34 -3.30 12.70
C GLU A 103 -1.53 -2.07 13.16
N GLN A 104 -2.13 -1.17 13.92
CA GLN A 104 -1.40 -0.05 14.54
C GLN A 104 -0.38 -0.53 15.59
N MET A 105 -0.72 -1.54 16.39
CA MET A 105 0.20 -2.16 17.34
C MET A 105 1.37 -2.84 16.62
N GLU A 106 1.12 -3.59 15.55
CA GLU A 106 2.16 -4.20 14.72
C GLU A 106 3.10 -3.15 14.14
N ALA A 107 2.54 -2.08 13.60
CA ALA A 107 3.31 -0.94 13.09
C ALA A 107 4.17 -0.29 14.19
N SER A 108 3.63 -0.14 15.40
CA SER A 108 4.35 0.42 16.56
C SER A 108 5.46 -0.50 17.05
N SER A 109 5.24 -1.81 17.09
CA SER A 109 6.25 -2.82 17.43
C SER A 109 7.40 -2.79 16.42
N HIS A 110 7.07 -2.75 15.13
CA HIS A 110 8.08 -2.63 14.07
C HIS A 110 8.88 -1.32 14.14
N GLN A 111 8.24 -0.22 14.61
CA GLN A 111 8.96 1.04 14.87
C GLN A 111 9.97 0.91 16.00
N LEU A 112 9.59 0.18 17.07
CA LEU A 112 10.47 -0.04 18.21
C LEU A 112 11.70 -0.83 17.77
N GLU A 113 11.49 -1.89 16.99
CA GLU A 113 12.57 -2.63 16.33
C GLU A 113 13.42 -1.71 15.45
N THR A 114 12.81 -0.90 14.59
CA THR A 114 13.51 0.04 13.69
C THR A 114 14.26 1.12 14.47
N ARG A 115 13.72 1.64 15.57
CA ARG A 115 14.40 2.63 16.42
C ARG A 115 15.56 2.04 17.18
N VAL A 116 15.43 0.82 17.66
CA VAL A 116 16.51 0.10 18.36
C VAL A 116 17.55 -0.41 17.38
N LEU A 117 17.09 -0.99 16.24
CA LEU A 117 17.93 -1.52 15.16
C LEU A 117 18.29 -0.47 14.12
N GLY A 118 17.71 0.73 14.15
CA GLY A 118 17.98 1.83 13.19
C GLY A 118 19.43 2.34 13.23
N ARG A 119 20.22 1.86 14.17
CA ARG A 119 21.69 1.89 14.16
C ARG A 119 22.30 0.70 13.42
N ASP A 120 21.46 -0.22 12.91
CA ASP A 120 21.93 -1.44 12.28
C ASP A 120 22.60 -1.15 10.95
N GLN A 121 23.91 -1.35 10.91
CA GLN A 121 24.76 -1.31 9.72
C GLN A 121 24.62 -2.58 8.87
N SER A 122 23.79 -3.53 9.29
CA SER A 122 23.65 -4.81 8.60
C SER A 122 22.79 -4.68 7.34
N VAL A 123 23.19 -5.40 6.29
CA VAL A 123 22.50 -5.47 4.99
C VAL A 123 21.63 -6.73 4.98
N ARG A 124 20.69 -6.87 5.93
CA ARG A 124 19.82 -8.04 6.04
C ARG A 124 18.46 -7.68 6.64
N GLY A 125 17.50 -8.59 6.50
CA GLY A 125 16.16 -8.50 7.07
C GLY A 125 15.12 -7.96 6.09
N LEU A 126 13.91 -7.76 6.56
CA LEU A 126 12.74 -7.41 5.75
C LEU A 126 12.78 -5.95 5.28
N LEU A 127 12.54 -5.75 3.99
CA LEU A 127 12.39 -4.46 3.32
C LEU A 127 11.00 -4.40 2.68
N ARG A 128 10.12 -3.56 3.24
CA ARG A 128 8.77 -3.36 2.73
C ARG A 128 8.74 -2.21 1.75
N VAL A 129 8.32 -2.51 0.52
CA VAL A 129 8.22 -1.54 -0.58
C VAL A 129 6.79 -1.49 -1.08
N THR A 130 6.24 -0.29 -1.24
CA THR A 130 4.93 -0.11 -1.85
C THR A 130 5.00 0.83 -3.04
N LEU A 131 4.32 0.47 -4.13
CA LEU A 131 4.28 1.26 -5.36
C LEU A 131 3.01 0.98 -6.16
N PRO A 132 2.61 1.88 -7.10
CA PRO A 132 1.51 1.61 -8.02
C PRO A 132 1.83 0.44 -8.97
N SER A 133 0.80 -0.35 -9.31
CA SER A 133 0.94 -1.51 -10.22
C SER A 133 1.63 -1.18 -11.55
N PRO A 134 1.40 -0.03 -12.22
CA PRO A 134 2.11 0.29 -13.45
C PRO A 134 3.63 0.39 -13.27
N LEU A 135 4.09 1.03 -12.18
CA LEU A 135 5.53 1.11 -11.91
C LEU A 135 6.14 -0.25 -11.58
N ALA A 136 5.38 -1.10 -10.88
CA ALA A 136 5.84 -2.44 -10.56
C ALA A 136 5.93 -3.30 -11.83
N GLY A 137 4.81 -3.50 -12.53
CA GLY A 137 4.71 -4.47 -13.61
C GLY A 137 5.44 -4.06 -14.88
N TYR A 138 5.45 -2.77 -15.22
CA TYR A 138 5.96 -2.31 -16.51
C TYR A 138 7.36 -1.66 -16.44
N LEU A 139 7.89 -1.43 -15.25
CA LEU A 139 9.17 -0.70 -15.14
C LEU A 139 10.15 -1.32 -14.15
N LEU A 140 9.79 -1.45 -12.86
CA LEU A 140 10.77 -1.68 -11.80
C LEU A 140 10.94 -3.14 -11.36
N MET A 141 10.08 -4.07 -11.78
CA MET A 141 10.20 -5.46 -11.34
C MET A 141 11.51 -6.13 -11.76
N PRO A 142 12.06 -5.92 -12.97
CA PRO A 142 13.40 -6.41 -13.32
C PRO A 142 14.50 -5.89 -12.40
N ASP A 143 14.44 -4.60 -12.03
CA ASP A 143 15.40 -3.99 -11.11
C ASP A 143 15.27 -4.56 -9.69
N PHE A 144 14.05 -4.84 -9.24
CA PHE A 144 13.81 -5.47 -7.93
C PHE A 144 14.37 -6.89 -7.90
N ALA A 145 14.22 -7.64 -8.99
CA ALA A 145 14.83 -8.95 -9.12
C ALA A 145 16.36 -8.87 -9.05
N GLU A 146 16.98 -7.92 -9.77
CA GLU A 146 18.41 -7.68 -9.71
C GLU A 146 18.85 -7.30 -8.28
N PHE A 147 18.13 -6.39 -7.64
CA PHE A 147 18.44 -5.99 -6.26
C PHE A 147 18.38 -7.16 -5.28
N ALA A 148 17.37 -8.02 -5.41
CA ALA A 148 17.23 -9.21 -4.58
C ALA A 148 18.39 -10.21 -4.79
N LEU A 149 18.87 -10.37 -6.01
CA LEU A 149 20.05 -11.20 -6.32
C LEU A 149 21.36 -10.61 -5.75
N LEU A 150 21.50 -9.28 -5.78
CA LEU A 150 22.66 -8.59 -5.23
C LEU A 150 22.68 -8.59 -3.70
N HIS A 151 21.53 -8.71 -3.06
CA HIS A 151 21.36 -8.64 -1.62
C HIS A 151 20.47 -9.79 -1.09
N PRO A 152 20.95 -11.05 -1.16
CA PRO A 152 20.14 -12.24 -0.84
C PRO A 152 19.68 -12.31 0.63
N ASP A 153 20.35 -11.59 1.53
CA ASP A 153 19.96 -11.50 2.95
C ASP A 153 18.85 -10.46 3.21
N ILE A 154 18.42 -9.70 2.17
CA ILE A 154 17.28 -8.78 2.26
C ILE A 154 16.04 -9.49 1.70
N GLU A 155 15.08 -9.74 2.57
CA GLU A 155 13.75 -10.21 2.18
C GLU A 155 12.92 -9.02 1.71
N MET A 156 12.49 -9.01 0.44
CA MET A 156 11.67 -7.95 -0.12
C MET A 156 10.18 -8.31 -0.02
N ASP A 157 9.40 -7.45 0.65
CA ASP A 157 7.93 -7.50 0.66
C ASP A 157 7.41 -6.34 -0.20
N VAL A 158 6.93 -6.68 -1.40
CA VAL A 158 6.49 -5.68 -2.39
C VAL A 158 4.98 -5.69 -2.49
N SER A 159 4.34 -4.60 -2.12
CA SER A 159 2.90 -4.42 -2.22
C SER A 159 2.52 -3.41 -3.30
N SER A 160 1.51 -3.76 -4.11
CA SER A 160 0.98 -2.87 -5.12
C SER A 160 -0.20 -2.09 -4.56
N SER A 161 0.05 -0.85 -4.14
CA SER A 161 -0.99 0.05 -3.62
C SER A 161 -0.69 1.49 -4.02
N GLY A 162 -1.72 2.21 -4.46
CA GLY A 162 -1.64 3.66 -4.73
C GLY A 162 -1.88 4.54 -3.50
N ALA A 163 -2.32 3.97 -2.37
CA ALA A 163 -2.69 4.73 -1.19
C ALA A 163 -1.47 5.30 -0.46
N LEU A 164 -1.49 6.61 -0.19
CA LEU A 164 -0.47 7.27 0.65
C LEU A 164 -0.60 6.88 2.14
N ALA A 165 -1.77 6.38 2.54
CA ALA A 165 -2.07 5.96 3.91
C ALA A 165 -1.07 4.92 4.45
N ASN A 166 -0.57 4.03 3.59
CA ASN A 166 0.34 2.95 3.98
C ASN A 166 1.69 3.45 4.52
N LEU A 167 2.14 4.64 4.12
CA LEU A 167 3.35 5.25 4.68
C LEU A 167 3.07 5.95 6.01
N THR A 168 1.95 6.63 6.14
CA THR A 168 1.58 7.34 7.37
C THR A 168 1.38 6.34 8.52
N ASN A 169 0.83 5.17 8.21
CA ASN A 169 0.64 4.06 9.16
C ASN A 169 1.88 3.17 9.32
N ARG A 170 2.99 3.51 8.66
CA ARG A 170 4.29 2.80 8.76
C ARG A 170 4.26 1.33 8.31
N GLU A 171 3.40 1.00 7.38
CA GLU A 171 3.29 -0.34 6.80
C GLU A 171 4.38 -0.63 5.76
N ALA A 172 5.09 0.41 5.30
CA ALA A 172 6.20 0.29 4.34
C ALA A 172 7.43 1.10 4.77
N ASP A 173 8.61 0.59 4.44
CA ASP A 173 9.90 1.27 4.64
C ASP A 173 10.16 2.29 3.53
N VAL A 174 9.77 1.93 2.30
CA VAL A 174 9.90 2.77 1.10
C VAL A 174 8.59 2.77 0.33
N ALA A 175 8.12 3.95 -0.07
CA ALA A 175 7.05 4.05 -1.05
C ALA A 175 7.53 4.77 -2.30
N ILE A 176 7.23 4.20 -3.45
CA ILE A 176 7.45 4.82 -4.75
C ILE A 176 6.09 5.33 -5.23
N ARG A 177 5.99 6.61 -5.54
CA ARG A 177 4.73 7.23 -5.93
C ARG A 177 4.92 8.17 -7.12
N VAL A 178 3.90 8.27 -7.97
CA VAL A 178 3.81 9.34 -8.95
C VAL A 178 3.00 10.47 -8.34
N VAL A 179 3.61 11.63 -8.18
CA VAL A 179 3.02 12.79 -7.48
C VAL A 179 3.02 13.98 -8.42
N TYR A 180 1.85 14.55 -8.64
CA TYR A 180 1.69 15.74 -9.46
C TYR A 180 2.04 17.02 -8.68
N ASP A 181 1.50 17.17 -7.47
CA ASP A 181 1.77 18.31 -6.60
C ASP A 181 2.41 17.85 -5.29
N ARG A 182 3.63 18.33 -5.04
CA ARG A 182 4.37 18.05 -3.80
C ARG A 182 3.59 18.41 -2.53
N LYS A 183 2.68 19.38 -2.59
CA LYS A 183 1.87 19.80 -1.44
C LYS A 183 0.92 18.71 -0.94
N THR A 184 0.64 17.72 -1.78
CA THR A 184 -0.18 16.55 -1.40
C THR A 184 0.58 15.53 -0.56
N LEU A 185 1.92 15.65 -0.45
CA LEU A 185 2.74 14.74 0.32
C LEU A 185 2.72 15.12 1.81
N PRO A 186 2.59 14.15 2.72
CA PRO A 186 2.69 14.38 4.15
C PRO A 186 4.04 14.99 4.54
N LEU A 187 4.03 15.99 5.43
CA LEU A 187 5.23 16.74 5.85
C LEU A 187 6.25 15.89 6.63
N ASN A 188 5.83 14.78 7.20
CA ASN A 188 6.67 13.87 7.98
C ASN A 188 7.45 12.87 7.14
N LEU A 189 7.29 12.90 5.81
CA LEU A 189 7.99 12.02 4.89
C LEU A 189 9.22 12.71 4.29
N HIS A 190 10.28 11.93 4.14
CA HIS A 190 11.45 12.32 3.36
C HIS A 190 11.27 11.82 1.94
N GLY A 191 11.32 12.73 0.97
CA GLY A 191 11.13 12.41 -0.43
C GLY A 191 12.34 12.75 -1.28
N LEU A 192 12.74 11.82 -2.14
CA LEU A 192 13.67 12.04 -3.23
C LEU A 192 12.86 12.10 -4.53
N LYS A 193 12.88 13.26 -5.21
CA LYS A 193 12.25 13.42 -6.51
C LYS A 193 13.09 12.71 -7.58
N GLY A 194 12.47 11.80 -8.33
CA GLY A 194 13.01 11.17 -9.53
C GLY A 194 12.54 11.86 -10.80
N ALA A 195 12.47 11.08 -11.89
CA ALA A 195 12.07 11.57 -13.20
C ALA A 195 10.58 11.93 -13.28
N GLU A 196 10.26 12.81 -14.21
CA GLU A 196 8.88 13.16 -14.55
C GLU A 196 8.25 12.09 -15.42
N VAL A 197 6.98 11.80 -15.18
CA VAL A 197 6.17 10.81 -15.89
C VAL A 197 5.19 11.54 -16.77
N PHE A 198 5.28 11.27 -18.06
CA PHE A 198 4.31 11.76 -19.03
C PHE A 198 3.35 10.66 -19.45
N GLY A 199 2.17 11.04 -19.83
CA GLY A 199 1.16 10.18 -20.41
C GLY A 199 0.74 10.67 -21.79
N GLY A 200 0.22 9.74 -22.56
CA GLY A 200 -0.35 9.99 -23.88
C GLY A 200 -1.72 9.33 -24.01
N PHE A 201 -2.36 9.61 -25.11
CA PHE A 201 -3.60 8.93 -25.51
C PHE A 201 -3.24 7.73 -26.36
N TYR A 202 -3.79 6.57 -25.99
CA TYR A 202 -3.50 5.30 -26.64
C TYR A 202 -4.77 4.62 -27.15
N ILE A 203 -4.62 3.94 -28.28
CA ILE A 203 -5.65 3.17 -28.97
C ILE A 203 -4.98 1.90 -29.52
N SER A 204 -5.71 0.81 -29.72
CA SER A 204 -5.15 -0.33 -30.45
C SER A 204 -4.88 0.03 -31.91
N ALA A 205 -3.81 -0.50 -32.49
CA ALA A 205 -3.39 -0.22 -33.87
C ALA A 205 -4.51 -0.50 -34.87
N ASP A 206 -5.17 -1.66 -34.75
CA ASP A 206 -6.28 -2.05 -35.62
C ASP A 206 -7.47 -1.09 -35.53
N ARG A 207 -7.77 -0.62 -34.30
CA ARG A 207 -8.88 0.33 -34.10
C ARG A 207 -8.57 1.71 -34.67
N LEU A 208 -7.32 2.15 -34.58
CA LEU A 208 -6.88 3.39 -35.21
C LEU A 208 -7.01 3.30 -36.74
N ALA A 209 -6.51 2.20 -37.35
CA ALA A 209 -6.61 1.97 -38.79
C ALA A 209 -8.07 1.97 -39.27
N ALA A 210 -8.97 1.32 -38.55
CA ALA A 210 -10.39 1.33 -38.84
C ALA A 210 -11.01 2.75 -38.75
N TRP A 211 -10.63 3.53 -37.74
CA TRP A 211 -11.11 4.90 -37.59
C TRP A 211 -10.62 5.82 -38.72
N GLN A 212 -9.36 5.74 -39.08
CA GLN A 212 -8.76 6.54 -40.18
C GLN A 212 -9.35 6.20 -41.56
N THR A 213 -9.90 5.02 -41.75
CA THR A 213 -10.57 4.61 -42.98
C THR A 213 -12.08 4.84 -42.98
N GLY A 214 -12.59 5.67 -42.07
CA GLY A 214 -14.02 6.04 -42.02
C GLY A 214 -14.89 5.13 -41.16
N GLY A 215 -14.28 4.27 -40.36
CA GLY A 215 -14.98 3.49 -39.34
C GLY A 215 -15.51 4.38 -38.19
N PRO A 216 -16.30 3.80 -37.27
CA PRO A 216 -16.91 4.57 -36.19
C PRO A 216 -15.84 5.19 -35.28
N GLU A 217 -16.12 6.40 -34.78
CA GLU A 217 -15.25 7.09 -33.84
C GLU A 217 -15.00 6.24 -32.59
N PRO A 218 -13.76 6.20 -32.08
CA PRO A 218 -13.45 5.48 -30.87
C PRO A 218 -14.10 6.17 -29.67
N ARG A 219 -14.48 5.38 -28.66
CA ARG A 219 -15.12 5.85 -27.44
C ARG A 219 -14.11 5.89 -26.28
N TRP A 220 -14.47 6.59 -25.21
CA TRP A 220 -13.56 6.77 -24.07
C TRP A 220 -13.61 5.58 -23.10
N ILE A 221 -12.45 5.05 -22.76
CA ILE A 221 -12.28 4.11 -21.65
C ILE A 221 -11.90 4.95 -20.41
N ALA A 222 -12.80 5.04 -19.43
CA ALA A 222 -12.62 5.88 -18.26
C ALA A 222 -12.05 5.12 -17.07
N ILE A 223 -11.19 5.80 -16.32
CA ILE A 223 -10.90 5.44 -14.93
C ILE A 223 -11.97 6.11 -14.06
N SER A 224 -12.60 5.33 -13.18
CA SER A 224 -13.60 5.84 -12.25
C SER A 224 -13.04 6.99 -11.40
N GLY A 225 -13.78 8.08 -11.29
CA GLY A 225 -13.34 9.28 -10.60
C GLY A 225 -12.56 10.29 -11.46
N HIS A 226 -12.23 9.97 -12.71
CA HIS A 226 -11.56 10.86 -13.65
C HIS A 226 -12.49 11.17 -14.83
N GLY A 227 -12.55 12.44 -15.21
CA GLY A 227 -13.25 12.89 -16.42
C GLY A 227 -12.49 12.53 -17.71
N VAL A 228 -13.09 12.82 -18.86
CA VAL A 228 -12.38 12.76 -20.14
C VAL A 228 -11.46 13.99 -20.20
N PRO A 229 -10.13 13.80 -20.30
CA PRO A 229 -9.22 14.93 -20.39
C PRO A 229 -9.35 15.62 -21.75
N ALA A 230 -9.09 16.92 -21.79
CA ALA A 230 -8.90 17.66 -23.03
C ALA A 230 -7.63 17.15 -23.73
N TRP A 231 -7.73 16.74 -24.99
CA TRP A 231 -6.61 16.11 -25.71
C TRP A 231 -6.16 16.86 -26.95
N THR A 232 -6.87 17.90 -27.35
CA THR A 232 -6.47 18.80 -28.43
C THR A 232 -6.02 20.13 -27.85
N SER A 233 -5.20 20.89 -28.61
CA SER A 233 -4.80 22.24 -28.27
C SER A 233 -5.99 23.23 -28.17
N GLU A 234 -7.12 22.86 -28.74
CA GLU A 234 -8.37 23.64 -28.74
C GLU A 234 -9.31 23.25 -27.58
N GLY A 235 -8.91 22.30 -26.74
CA GLY A 235 -9.67 21.85 -25.55
C GLY A 235 -10.91 21.00 -25.87
N GLU A 236 -11.17 20.68 -27.14
CA GLU A 236 -12.29 19.84 -27.53
C GLU A 236 -11.93 18.36 -27.52
N SER A 237 -12.74 17.58 -26.83
CA SER A 237 -12.65 16.12 -26.88
C SER A 237 -13.41 15.59 -28.09
N ARG A 238 -12.72 14.95 -29.02
CA ARG A 238 -13.34 14.27 -30.17
C ARG A 238 -13.94 12.91 -29.84
N VAL A 239 -14.01 12.55 -28.57
CA VAL A 239 -14.48 11.26 -28.11
C VAL A 239 -15.86 11.37 -27.49
N THR A 240 -16.80 10.63 -28.04
CA THR A 240 -18.18 10.63 -27.58
C THR A 240 -18.48 9.42 -26.72
N GLY A 241 -18.94 9.69 -25.48
CA GLY A 241 -19.43 8.65 -24.58
C GLY A 241 -18.37 7.76 -23.95
N THR A 242 -18.74 7.08 -22.90
CA THR A 242 -17.88 6.23 -22.09
C THR A 242 -18.52 4.84 -21.94
N PRO A 243 -18.25 3.90 -22.87
CA PRO A 243 -18.85 2.57 -22.84
C PRO A 243 -18.25 1.68 -21.75
N PHE A 244 -17.06 2.01 -21.27
CA PHE A 244 -16.32 1.21 -20.32
C PHE A 244 -15.71 2.08 -19.23
N ARG A 245 -15.94 1.68 -17.97
CA ARG A 245 -15.35 2.30 -16.78
C ARG A 245 -14.71 1.23 -15.91
N THR A 246 -13.54 1.51 -15.38
CA THR A 246 -12.86 0.63 -14.45
C THR A 246 -12.15 1.43 -13.36
N THR A 247 -11.87 0.82 -12.23
CA THR A 247 -10.95 1.34 -11.20
C THR A 247 -9.60 0.65 -11.27
N ASP A 248 -9.50 -0.41 -12.09
CA ASP A 248 -8.33 -1.26 -12.22
C ASP A 248 -7.51 -0.87 -13.45
N PHE A 249 -6.21 -0.66 -13.24
CA PHE A 249 -5.30 -0.22 -14.31
C PHE A 249 -5.07 -1.31 -15.36
N GLU A 250 -4.93 -2.57 -14.95
CA GLU A 250 -4.71 -3.68 -15.88
C GLU A 250 -5.95 -3.94 -16.74
N ALA A 251 -7.14 -3.81 -16.15
CA ALA A 251 -8.39 -3.85 -16.89
C ALA A 251 -8.50 -2.70 -17.90
N GLN A 252 -7.98 -1.50 -17.58
CA GLN A 252 -7.92 -0.37 -18.52
C GLN A 252 -7.00 -0.69 -19.71
N VAL A 253 -5.80 -1.22 -19.43
CA VAL A 253 -4.84 -1.62 -20.49
C VAL A 253 -5.43 -2.73 -21.34
N ALA A 254 -6.04 -3.74 -20.73
CA ALA A 254 -6.69 -4.83 -21.47
C ALA A 254 -7.82 -4.31 -22.37
N ALA A 255 -8.65 -3.37 -21.88
CA ALA A 255 -9.75 -2.81 -22.64
C ALA A 255 -9.29 -2.06 -23.91
N VAL A 256 -8.23 -1.25 -23.80
CA VAL A 256 -7.70 -0.54 -24.96
C VAL A 256 -7.03 -1.49 -25.95
N ARG A 257 -6.34 -2.53 -25.49
CA ARG A 257 -5.79 -3.60 -26.36
C ARG A 257 -6.87 -4.30 -27.19
N GLN A 258 -8.03 -4.52 -26.59
CA GLN A 258 -9.18 -5.16 -27.28
C GLN A 258 -9.95 -4.19 -28.18
N GLY A 259 -9.48 -2.97 -28.38
CA GLY A 259 -10.10 -2.00 -29.28
C GLY A 259 -11.43 -1.41 -28.76
N ILE A 260 -11.74 -1.51 -27.47
CA ILE A 260 -12.97 -0.93 -26.88
C ILE A 260 -13.00 0.58 -27.09
N GLY A 261 -11.83 1.26 -27.10
CA GLY A 261 -11.78 2.69 -27.30
C GLY A 261 -10.39 3.29 -27.09
N ILE A 262 -10.38 4.56 -26.71
CA ILE A 262 -9.18 5.35 -26.39
C ILE A 262 -9.09 5.51 -24.87
N THR A 263 -7.85 5.54 -24.36
CA THR A 263 -7.58 5.88 -22.95
C THR A 263 -6.28 6.64 -22.79
N THR A 264 -6.05 7.26 -21.64
CA THR A 264 -4.72 7.76 -21.28
C THR A 264 -3.94 6.68 -20.55
N LEU A 265 -2.67 6.51 -20.94
CA LEU A 265 -1.71 5.65 -20.24
C LEU A 265 -0.41 6.41 -20.03
N PRO A 266 0.36 6.10 -18.97
CA PRO A 266 1.75 6.52 -18.90
C PRO A 266 2.53 6.04 -20.13
N CYS A 267 3.39 6.89 -20.68
CA CYS A 267 4.13 6.57 -21.91
C CYS A 267 4.93 5.28 -21.79
N PHE A 268 5.56 5.05 -20.64
CA PHE A 268 6.34 3.83 -20.43
C PHE A 268 5.52 2.53 -20.46
N VAL A 269 4.18 2.64 -20.35
CA VAL A 269 3.26 1.51 -20.51
C VAL A 269 2.79 1.41 -21.95
N GLY A 270 2.23 2.48 -22.49
CA GLY A 270 1.61 2.47 -23.81
C GLY A 270 2.61 2.26 -24.96
N ASP A 271 3.79 2.89 -24.87
CA ASP A 271 4.84 2.74 -25.91
C ASP A 271 5.52 1.37 -25.88
N ALA A 272 5.51 0.70 -24.74
CA ALA A 272 6.08 -0.64 -24.61
C ALA A 272 5.15 -1.74 -25.16
N ASP A 273 3.89 -1.42 -25.36
CA ASP A 273 2.89 -2.37 -25.82
C ASP A 273 2.85 -2.42 -27.36
N PRO A 274 3.14 -3.58 -27.99
CA PRO A 274 3.16 -3.68 -29.45
C PRO A 274 1.78 -3.56 -30.11
N LEU A 275 0.70 -3.74 -29.35
CA LEU A 275 -0.67 -3.63 -29.85
C LEU A 275 -1.22 -2.20 -29.77
N LEU A 276 -0.52 -1.31 -29.05
CA LEU A 276 -0.97 0.05 -28.82
C LEU A 276 -0.15 1.06 -29.64
N VAL A 277 -0.84 2.09 -30.03
CA VAL A 277 -0.23 3.25 -30.71
C VAL A 277 -0.74 4.53 -30.04
N ARG A 278 0.09 5.56 -30.06
CA ARG A 278 -0.35 6.91 -29.65
C ARG A 278 -1.37 7.45 -30.68
N VAL A 279 -2.40 8.09 -30.18
CA VAL A 279 -3.37 8.78 -31.03
C VAL A 279 -2.65 9.96 -31.69
N PRO A 280 -2.65 10.05 -33.04
CA PRO A 280 -2.02 11.16 -33.76
C PRO A 280 -2.59 12.52 -33.35
N ASP A 281 -1.79 13.57 -33.51
CA ASP A 281 -2.17 14.97 -33.25
C ASP A 281 -2.62 15.25 -31.81
N THR A 282 -2.15 14.44 -30.87
CA THR A 282 -2.38 14.62 -29.43
C THR A 282 -1.10 15.00 -28.70
N ASN A 283 -1.24 15.81 -27.65
CA ASN A 283 -0.11 16.22 -26.83
C ASN A 283 0.11 15.24 -25.67
N LEU A 284 1.38 15.05 -25.30
CA LEU A 284 1.71 14.42 -24.03
C LEU A 284 1.32 15.34 -22.88
N HIS A 285 0.90 14.75 -21.79
CA HIS A 285 0.53 15.49 -20.58
C HIS A 285 1.32 14.96 -19.38
N LEU A 286 1.65 15.86 -18.45
CA LEU A 286 2.38 15.53 -17.25
C LEU A 286 1.47 14.74 -16.28
N TYR A 287 1.83 13.50 -15.98
CA TYR A 287 1.21 12.69 -14.91
C TYR A 287 1.72 13.06 -13.51
N GLY A 288 2.93 13.59 -13.44
CA GLY A 288 3.63 13.93 -12.20
C GLY A 288 5.09 13.53 -12.25
N ALA A 289 5.72 13.44 -11.09
CA ALA A 289 7.09 12.92 -10.97
C ALA A 289 7.09 11.69 -10.08
N VAL A 290 8.01 10.76 -10.34
CA VAL A 290 8.25 9.64 -9.43
C VAL A 290 8.95 10.18 -8.18
N TRP A 291 8.44 9.79 -7.02
CA TRP A 291 9.03 10.10 -5.73
C TRP A 291 9.34 8.82 -4.97
N LEU A 292 10.55 8.74 -4.42
CA LEU A 292 10.90 7.75 -3.41
C LEU A 292 10.68 8.38 -2.04
N LEU A 293 9.73 7.85 -1.30
CA LEU A 293 9.31 8.38 0.00
C LEU A 293 9.73 7.40 1.10
N THR A 294 10.31 7.93 2.17
CA THR A 294 10.74 7.16 3.33
C THR A 294 10.39 7.90 4.61
N GLN A 295 10.25 7.16 5.69
CA GLN A 295 10.15 7.77 7.01
C GLN A 295 11.53 8.06 7.60
N GLY A 296 11.60 9.05 8.52
CA GLY A 296 12.86 9.56 9.07
C GLY A 296 13.76 8.49 9.68
N GLU A 297 13.20 7.52 10.39
CA GLU A 297 13.99 6.45 11.02
C GLU A 297 14.34 5.32 10.02
N ALA A 298 13.38 4.90 9.18
CA ALA A 298 13.60 3.83 8.21
C ALA A 298 14.77 4.17 7.26
N ARG A 299 14.88 5.42 6.81
CA ARG A 299 15.96 5.87 5.93
C ARG A 299 17.37 5.75 6.55
N LYS A 300 17.47 5.62 7.88
CA LYS A 300 18.76 5.47 8.58
C LYS A 300 19.30 4.04 8.47
N THR A 301 18.47 3.07 8.14
CA THR A 301 18.88 1.66 7.98
C THR A 301 19.65 1.48 6.67
N LYS A 302 20.70 0.66 6.71
CA LYS A 302 21.57 0.45 5.55
C LYS A 302 20.81 -0.17 4.37
N ARG A 303 19.91 -1.14 4.62
CA ARG A 303 19.12 -1.77 3.56
C ARG A 303 18.22 -0.77 2.82
N VAL A 304 17.57 0.15 3.53
CA VAL A 304 16.72 1.19 2.93
C VAL A 304 17.55 2.17 2.10
N ARG A 305 18.72 2.58 2.59
CA ARG A 305 19.64 3.46 1.82
C ARG A 305 20.10 2.77 0.55
N LEU A 306 20.58 1.54 0.63
CA LEU A 306 21.03 0.78 -0.55
C LEU A 306 19.92 0.65 -1.58
N PHE A 307 18.70 0.31 -1.15
CA PHE A 307 17.56 0.19 -2.04
C PHE A 307 17.17 1.52 -2.68
N THR A 308 17.09 2.60 -1.89
CA THR A 308 16.72 3.92 -2.43
C THR A 308 17.77 4.48 -3.37
N GLU A 309 19.06 4.27 -3.10
CA GLU A 309 20.16 4.64 -3.98
C GLU A 309 20.13 3.81 -5.29
N PHE A 310 19.88 2.51 -5.18
CA PHE A 310 19.76 1.62 -6.34
C PHE A 310 18.58 2.05 -7.23
N VAL A 311 17.37 2.16 -6.67
CA VAL A 311 16.17 2.54 -7.44
C VAL A 311 16.27 3.95 -8.00
N SER A 312 16.88 4.90 -7.27
CA SER A 312 17.07 6.26 -7.76
C SER A 312 17.94 6.30 -9.03
N ARG A 313 19.01 5.50 -9.09
CA ARG A 313 19.85 5.38 -10.29
C ARG A 313 19.08 4.77 -11.46
N ARG A 314 18.26 3.73 -11.21
CA ARG A 314 17.41 3.11 -12.24
C ARG A 314 16.38 4.09 -12.79
N LEU A 315 15.70 4.81 -11.92
CA LEU A 315 14.73 5.83 -12.33
C LEU A 315 15.36 6.95 -13.16
N ALA A 316 16.59 7.35 -12.85
CA ALA A 316 17.32 8.31 -13.66
C ALA A 316 17.63 7.76 -15.06
N ALA A 317 18.01 6.49 -15.18
CA ALA A 317 18.21 5.83 -16.47
C ALA A 317 16.91 5.70 -17.28
N TYR A 318 15.78 5.55 -16.61
CA TYR A 318 14.45 5.48 -17.25
C TYR A 318 13.85 6.85 -17.59
N ALA A 319 14.49 7.97 -17.28
CA ALA A 319 13.95 9.29 -17.50
C ALA A 319 13.44 9.53 -18.94
N PRO A 320 14.18 9.14 -20.01
CA PRO A 320 13.67 9.28 -21.39
C PRO A 320 12.38 8.48 -21.64
N ARG A 321 12.33 7.24 -21.14
CA ARG A 321 11.18 6.35 -21.28
C ARG A 321 9.97 6.88 -20.50
N LEU A 322 10.18 7.42 -19.31
CA LEU A 322 9.16 8.04 -18.47
C LEU A 322 8.64 9.34 -19.10
N ALA A 323 9.49 10.11 -19.78
CA ALA A 323 9.11 11.31 -20.51
C ALA A 323 8.40 11.04 -21.84
N GLY A 324 8.27 9.78 -22.27
CA GLY A 324 7.69 9.42 -23.54
C GLY A 324 8.56 9.80 -24.75
N LEU A 325 9.85 9.99 -24.51
CA LEU A 325 10.81 10.13 -25.59
C LEU A 325 11.01 8.72 -26.19
N SER A 326 10.78 8.60 -27.49
CA SER A 326 10.91 7.33 -28.21
C SER A 326 12.33 6.79 -28.01
N ILE A 327 12.43 5.60 -27.39
CA ILE A 327 13.61 4.78 -27.54
C ILE A 327 13.42 4.13 -28.90
N GLU A 328 14.30 4.40 -29.85
CA GLU A 328 14.35 3.66 -31.11
C GLU A 328 14.31 2.17 -30.76
N ARG A 329 13.30 1.46 -31.29
CA ARG A 329 13.23 0.01 -31.15
C ARG A 329 14.36 -0.56 -32.01
N GLU A 330 15.46 -1.01 -31.36
CA GLU A 330 16.45 -1.88 -32.01
C GLU A 330 15.83 -3.22 -32.42
#